data_909a688ee943110653531aab8116fe5a
#
_entry.id   909a688ee943110653531aab8116fe5a
#
_cell.length_a   1.000
_cell.length_b   1.000
_cell.length_c   1.000
_cell.angle_alpha   90.00
_cell.angle_beta   90.00
_cell.angle_gamma   90.00
#
_symmetry.space_group_name_H-M   'P 1'
#
loop_
_entity.id
_entity.type
_entity.pdbx_description
1 polymer ?
#
loop_
_entity_poly.entity_id
_entity_poly.type
_entity_poly.pdbx_seq_one_letter_code
_entity_poly.pdbx_strand_id
1 'polypeptide(L)'
;MKLLVYGINFTPELTGIGKYTGEMVAWLAARGHEVRVVTAPPYYPDWAVWPGYKGSRYTREDWNGATVFRTPLWVPRKVTGLKRLVHLASFALSSIPALLAQWRWKPDVVWVTEPPLFCTPAALAFARLRSAKAWLHIQDYEVDAAFELGLLKGARVRAFVAAVERGLM
;
A
#
# COMPACT_ATOMS: atom_id res chain seq x y z
N MET A 1 16.36 2.60 -13.66
CA MET A 1 15.79 1.45 -12.93
C MET A 1 14.27 1.52 -12.99
N LYS A 2 13.60 0.36 -12.96
CA LYS A 2 12.14 0.25 -12.89
C LYS A 2 11.71 -0.02 -11.45
N LEU A 3 10.98 0.90 -10.86
CA LEU A 3 10.53 0.80 -9.47
C LEU A 3 9.01 0.66 -9.42
N LEU A 4 8.54 -0.40 -8.77
CA LEU A 4 7.13 -0.60 -8.45
C LEU A 4 6.90 -0.21 -7.00
N VAL A 5 6.18 0.88 -6.77
CA VAL A 5 5.79 1.33 -5.43
C VAL A 5 4.39 0.79 -5.14
N TYR A 6 4.23 0.14 -4.01
CA TYR A 6 2.99 -0.52 -3.63
C TYR A 6 2.58 -0.19 -2.20
N GLY A 7 1.46 0.46 -2.04
CA GLY A 7 0.92 0.87 -0.74
C GLY A 7 -0.44 1.51 -0.87
N ILE A 8 -1.23 1.50 0.23
CA ILE A 8 -2.61 1.98 0.22
C ILE A 8 -2.68 3.51 0.06
N ASN A 9 -1.78 4.26 0.70
CA ASN A 9 -1.79 5.71 0.73
C ASN A 9 -0.80 6.29 -0.29
N PHE A 10 -1.24 7.27 -1.03
CA PHE A 10 -0.44 8.00 -2.00
C PHE A 10 -1.00 9.42 -2.18
N THR A 11 -0.20 10.29 -2.80
CA THR A 11 -0.65 11.65 -3.18
C THR A 11 -1.98 11.59 -3.98
N PRO A 12 -2.85 12.59 -3.86
CA PRO A 12 -2.66 13.92 -3.26
C PRO A 12 -2.88 14.01 -1.75
N GLU A 13 -2.90 12.91 -1.01
CA GLU A 13 -2.98 12.98 0.45
C GLU A 13 -1.83 13.82 1.01
N LEU A 14 -2.15 14.85 1.80
CA LEU A 14 -1.20 15.87 2.24
C LEU A 14 -0.47 15.53 3.54
N THR A 15 -0.78 14.39 4.14
CA THR A 15 -0.25 13.99 5.45
C THR A 15 0.27 12.56 5.43
N GLY A 16 1.20 12.26 6.34
CA GLY A 16 1.69 10.92 6.59
C GLY A 16 2.26 10.22 5.36
N ILE A 17 1.92 8.95 5.21
CA ILE A 17 2.45 8.02 4.20
C ILE A 17 2.22 8.54 2.77
N GLY A 18 1.01 9.04 2.49
CA GLY A 18 0.65 9.51 1.15
C GLY A 18 1.55 10.64 0.65
N LYS A 19 1.82 11.62 1.51
CA LYS A 19 2.71 12.74 1.21
C LYS A 19 4.14 12.27 0.94
N TYR A 20 4.75 11.57 1.88
CA TYR A 20 6.16 11.17 1.76
C TYR A 20 6.40 10.18 0.63
N THR A 21 5.47 9.26 0.38
CA THR A 21 5.55 8.35 -0.76
C THR A 21 5.44 9.11 -2.08
N GLY A 22 4.56 10.12 -2.16
CA GLY A 22 4.45 10.98 -3.32
C GLY A 22 5.73 11.78 -3.59
N GLU A 23 6.30 12.44 -2.58
CA GLU A 23 7.56 13.18 -2.70
C GLU A 23 8.72 12.28 -3.15
N MET A 24 8.83 11.08 -2.60
CA MET A 24 9.82 10.09 -3.01
C MET A 24 9.65 9.68 -4.48
N VAL A 25 8.42 9.37 -4.89
CA VAL A 25 8.12 8.96 -6.28
C VAL A 25 8.45 10.08 -7.26
N ALA A 26 8.07 11.32 -6.97
CA ALA A 26 8.41 12.47 -7.81
C ALA A 26 9.92 12.67 -7.92
N TRP A 27 10.64 12.53 -6.81
CA TRP A 27 12.10 12.65 -6.76
C TRP A 27 12.80 11.55 -7.59
N LEU A 28 12.31 10.30 -7.52
CA LEU A 28 12.84 9.19 -8.32
C LEU A 28 12.56 9.38 -9.81
N ALA A 29 11.34 9.77 -10.18
CA ALA A 29 10.97 10.02 -11.56
C ALA A 29 11.80 11.16 -12.18
N ALA A 30 12.02 12.26 -11.44
CA ALA A 30 12.85 13.38 -11.87
C ALA A 30 14.32 12.97 -12.10
N ARG A 31 14.79 11.87 -11.52
CA ARG A 31 16.13 11.30 -11.74
C ARG A 31 16.21 10.26 -12.87
N GLY A 32 15.15 10.17 -13.66
CA GLY A 32 15.10 9.28 -14.83
C GLY A 32 14.82 7.81 -14.47
N HIS A 33 14.29 7.53 -13.27
CA HIS A 33 13.76 6.21 -12.97
C HIS A 33 12.37 6.05 -13.56
N GLU A 34 12.07 4.88 -14.11
CA GLU A 34 10.73 4.51 -14.54
C GLU A 34 9.96 4.02 -13.32
N VAL A 35 9.00 4.81 -12.84
CA VAL A 35 8.26 4.53 -11.61
C VAL A 35 6.80 4.23 -11.91
N ARG A 36 6.31 3.12 -11.37
CA ARG A 36 4.88 2.78 -11.34
C ARG A 36 4.42 2.64 -9.91
N VAL A 37 3.20 3.09 -9.65
CA VAL A 37 2.59 3.06 -8.32
C VAL A 37 1.29 2.27 -8.39
N VAL A 38 1.11 1.30 -7.48
CA VAL A 38 -0.17 0.62 -7.24
C VAL A 38 -0.67 1.06 -5.88
N THR A 39 -1.81 1.75 -5.86
CA THR A 39 -2.32 2.41 -4.66
C THR A 39 -3.85 2.47 -4.65
N ALA A 40 -4.43 2.98 -3.57
CA ALA A 40 -5.85 3.28 -3.48
C ALA A 40 -6.19 4.71 -3.95
N PRO A 41 -7.47 5.05 -4.17
CA PRO A 41 -7.88 6.45 -4.27
C PRO A 41 -7.63 7.16 -2.93
N PRO A 42 -7.34 8.49 -2.93
CA PRO A 42 -7.11 9.23 -1.70
C PRO A 42 -8.36 9.24 -0.83
N TYR A 43 -8.18 8.98 0.45
CA TYR A 43 -9.27 8.90 1.44
C TYR A 43 -8.89 9.44 2.82
N TYR A 44 -7.60 9.55 3.09
CA TYR A 44 -7.07 9.97 4.38
C TYR A 44 -6.77 11.48 4.39
N PRO A 45 -7.03 12.23 5.46
CA PRO A 45 -7.51 11.76 6.79
C PRO A 45 -9.04 11.65 6.93
N ASP A 46 -9.82 12.01 5.92
CA ASP A 46 -11.28 12.20 6.02
C ASP A 46 -12.08 10.90 6.13
N TRP A 47 -11.44 9.74 5.93
CA TRP A 47 -12.09 8.43 5.84
C TRP A 47 -13.25 8.44 4.83
N ALA A 48 -13.06 9.15 3.74
CA ALA A 48 -13.97 9.23 2.61
C ALA A 48 -13.17 9.39 1.32
N VAL A 49 -13.56 8.69 0.26
CA VAL A 49 -12.91 8.86 -1.04
C VAL A 49 -13.10 10.31 -1.51
N TRP A 50 -12.02 10.98 -1.84
CA TRP A 50 -12.03 12.39 -2.18
C TRP A 50 -12.79 12.68 -3.49
N PRO A 51 -13.38 13.89 -3.63
CA PRO A 51 -14.02 14.33 -4.87
C PRO A 51 -13.10 14.17 -6.07
N GLY A 52 -13.67 13.71 -7.19
CA GLY A 52 -12.90 13.43 -8.41
C GLY A 52 -12.33 12.01 -8.49
N TYR A 53 -12.24 11.28 -7.38
CA TYR A 53 -11.80 9.89 -7.35
C TYR A 53 -12.96 8.91 -7.19
N LYS A 54 -12.74 7.65 -7.60
CA LYS A 54 -13.76 6.59 -7.52
C LYS A 54 -13.24 5.40 -6.71
N GLY A 55 -13.90 5.11 -5.59
CA GLY A 55 -13.55 3.99 -4.72
C GLY A 55 -13.91 2.60 -5.26
N SER A 56 -14.69 2.52 -6.36
CA SER A 56 -15.21 1.24 -6.90
C SER A 56 -14.59 0.82 -8.23
N ARG A 57 -13.63 1.58 -8.77
CA ARG A 57 -13.07 1.34 -10.12
C ARG A 57 -11.56 1.36 -10.11
N TYR A 58 -10.98 0.58 -11.01
CA TYR A 58 -9.58 0.72 -11.39
C TYR A 58 -9.41 1.93 -12.28
N THR A 59 -8.43 2.77 -11.98
CA THR A 59 -8.06 3.93 -12.79
C THR A 59 -6.56 3.98 -12.99
N ARG A 60 -6.14 4.63 -14.07
CA ARG A 60 -4.75 4.91 -14.38
C ARG A 60 -4.60 6.40 -14.62
N GLU A 61 -3.57 6.99 -14.06
CA GLU A 61 -3.20 8.38 -14.26
C GLU A 61 -1.68 8.51 -14.34
N ASP A 62 -1.20 9.55 -15.01
CA ASP A 62 0.20 9.92 -14.99
C ASP A 62 0.37 11.08 -13.99
N TRP A 63 1.34 10.95 -13.11
CA TRP A 63 1.61 11.92 -12.06
C TRP A 63 3.11 12.15 -11.91
N ASN A 64 3.58 13.38 -12.13
CA ASN A 64 4.98 13.80 -11.98
C ASN A 64 6.00 12.80 -12.60
N GLY A 65 5.71 12.29 -13.80
CA GLY A 65 6.57 11.33 -14.51
C GLY A 65 6.44 9.88 -14.08
N ALA A 66 5.58 9.58 -13.12
CA ALA A 66 5.24 8.22 -12.73
C ALA A 66 3.85 7.82 -13.25
N THR A 67 3.62 6.54 -13.51
CA THR A 67 2.29 6.00 -13.82
C THR A 67 1.64 5.43 -12.56
N VAL A 68 0.47 5.93 -12.20
CA VAL A 68 -0.26 5.53 -10.99
C VAL A 68 -1.48 4.68 -11.35
N PHE A 69 -1.59 3.51 -10.74
CA PHE A 69 -2.73 2.61 -10.86
C PHE A 69 -3.50 2.63 -9.54
N ARG A 70 -4.70 3.19 -9.55
CA ARG A 70 -5.56 3.18 -8.37
C ARG A 70 -6.53 2.02 -8.45
N THR A 71 -6.69 1.35 -7.34
CA THR A 71 -7.50 0.14 -7.22
C THR A 71 -8.73 0.39 -6.34
N PRO A 72 -9.81 -0.37 -6.49
CA PRO A 72 -10.98 -0.21 -5.63
C PRO A 72 -10.64 -0.28 -4.15
N LEU A 73 -11.32 0.55 -3.35
CA LEU A 73 -11.15 0.61 -1.91
C LEU A 73 -12.50 0.78 -1.23
N TRP A 74 -12.79 -0.08 -0.24
CA TRP A 74 -13.91 0.13 0.65
C TRP A 74 -13.49 1.01 1.83
N VAL A 75 -14.12 2.17 2.00
CA VAL A 75 -13.86 3.10 3.09
C VAL A 75 -15.06 3.12 4.04
N PRO A 76 -14.90 2.77 5.33
CA PRO A 76 -16.00 2.76 6.29
C PRO A 76 -16.36 4.18 6.74
N ARG A 77 -17.65 4.51 6.78
CA ARG A 77 -18.13 5.81 7.31
C ARG A 77 -17.81 6.02 8.80
N LYS A 78 -17.73 4.93 9.58
CA LYS A 78 -17.32 4.96 11.00
C LYS A 78 -16.23 3.93 11.18
N VAL A 79 -15.07 4.38 11.61
CA VAL A 79 -13.90 3.54 11.80
C VAL A 79 -14.02 2.78 13.12
N THR A 80 -13.94 1.45 13.06
CA THR A 80 -13.82 0.55 14.21
C THR A 80 -12.72 -0.45 13.92
N GLY A 81 -12.18 -1.13 14.91
CA GLY A 81 -11.09 -2.09 14.70
C GLY A 81 -11.38 -3.11 13.59
N LEU A 82 -12.55 -3.77 13.64
CA LEU A 82 -12.95 -4.74 12.61
C LEU A 82 -13.12 -4.10 11.22
N LYS A 83 -13.77 -2.94 11.15
CA LYS A 83 -13.96 -2.22 9.89
C LYS A 83 -12.64 -1.75 9.29
N ARG A 84 -11.66 -1.37 10.13
CA ARG A 84 -10.32 -1.06 9.67
C ARG A 84 -9.65 -2.27 9.03
N LEU A 85 -9.75 -3.45 9.65
CA LEU A 85 -9.23 -4.69 9.06
C LEU A 85 -9.88 -5.01 7.71
N VAL A 86 -11.22 -4.87 7.60
CA VAL A 86 -11.93 -5.05 6.32
C VAL A 86 -11.49 -4.03 5.27
N HIS A 87 -11.29 -2.78 5.67
CA HIS A 87 -10.77 -1.73 4.79
C HIS A 87 -9.39 -2.10 4.23
N LEU A 88 -8.44 -2.49 5.07
CA LEU A 88 -7.09 -2.90 4.65
C LEU A 88 -7.12 -4.16 3.78
N ALA A 89 -7.93 -5.15 4.15
CA ALA A 89 -8.12 -6.36 3.37
C ALA A 89 -8.75 -6.07 2.00
N SER A 90 -9.69 -5.10 1.92
CA SER A 90 -10.29 -4.70 0.66
C SER A 90 -9.26 -4.16 -0.33
N PHE A 91 -8.30 -3.35 0.14
CA PHE A 91 -7.19 -2.88 -0.69
C PHE A 91 -6.26 -4.02 -1.07
N ALA A 92 -5.82 -4.84 -0.11
CA ALA A 92 -4.90 -5.93 -0.37
C ALA A 92 -5.43 -6.89 -1.45
N LEU A 93 -6.74 -7.20 -1.42
CA LEU A 93 -7.37 -8.06 -2.41
C LEU A 93 -7.60 -7.36 -3.76
N SER A 94 -8.12 -6.13 -3.74
CA SER A 94 -8.42 -5.38 -4.97
C SER A 94 -7.16 -4.97 -5.72
N SER A 95 -6.02 -4.81 -5.05
CA SER A 95 -4.76 -4.42 -5.67
C SER A 95 -4.03 -5.57 -6.37
N ILE A 96 -4.37 -6.84 -6.09
CA ILE A 96 -3.74 -8.01 -6.73
C ILE A 96 -3.80 -7.94 -8.26
N PRO A 97 -4.94 -7.68 -8.92
CA PRO A 97 -4.98 -7.57 -10.38
C PRO A 97 -4.08 -6.47 -10.93
N ALA A 98 -4.02 -5.31 -10.26
CA ALA A 98 -3.15 -4.20 -10.66
C ALA A 98 -1.66 -4.54 -10.48
N LEU A 99 -1.30 -5.26 -9.42
CA LEU A 99 0.03 -5.79 -9.18
C LEU A 99 0.43 -6.79 -10.28
N LEU A 100 -0.45 -7.75 -10.59
CA LEU A 100 -0.22 -8.75 -11.62
C LEU A 100 -0.14 -8.14 -13.03
N ALA A 101 -0.84 -7.05 -13.30
CA ALA A 101 -0.74 -6.33 -14.56
C ALA A 101 0.68 -5.76 -14.81
N GLN A 102 1.50 -5.61 -13.76
CA GLN A 102 2.90 -5.19 -13.89
C GLN A 102 3.84 -6.35 -14.26
N TRP A 103 3.33 -7.58 -14.41
CA TRP A 103 4.12 -8.77 -14.69
C TRP A 103 5.06 -8.63 -15.88
N ARG A 104 4.55 -8.09 -16.99
CA ARG A 104 5.34 -7.93 -18.24
C ARG A 104 6.29 -6.74 -18.18
N TRP A 105 6.03 -5.78 -17.32
CA TRP A 105 6.86 -4.59 -17.18
C TRP A 105 8.19 -4.89 -16.46
N LYS A 106 8.26 -5.93 -15.63
CA LYS A 106 9.47 -6.45 -14.97
C LYS A 106 10.17 -5.37 -14.13
N PRO A 107 9.67 -5.02 -12.96
CA PRO A 107 10.36 -4.09 -12.08
C PRO A 107 11.70 -4.67 -11.60
N ASP A 108 12.68 -3.78 -11.38
CA ASP A 108 13.94 -4.11 -10.73
C ASP A 108 13.77 -4.17 -9.21
N VAL A 109 12.92 -3.29 -8.69
CA VAL A 109 12.62 -3.16 -7.25
C VAL A 109 11.12 -3.08 -7.04
N VAL A 110 10.62 -3.80 -6.05
CA VAL A 110 9.27 -3.67 -5.49
C VAL A 110 9.40 -3.03 -4.12
N TRP A 111 8.98 -1.77 -4.03
CA TRP A 111 8.94 -0.99 -2.80
C TRP A 111 7.56 -1.13 -2.18
N VAL A 112 7.48 -1.68 -0.99
CA VAL A 112 6.22 -1.86 -0.25
C VAL A 112 6.19 -0.91 0.93
N THR A 113 5.14 -0.12 1.04
CA THR A 113 4.95 0.79 2.18
C THR A 113 4.00 0.16 3.18
N GLU A 114 4.41 0.05 4.43
CA GLU A 114 3.60 -0.38 5.55
C GLU A 114 3.22 0.83 6.43
N PRO A 115 1.97 0.93 6.89
CA PRO A 115 0.83 0.03 6.70
C PRO A 115 0.23 0.07 5.28
N PRO A 116 -0.47 -0.97 4.82
CA PRO A 116 -0.92 -2.15 5.56
C PRO A 116 0.00 -3.37 5.38
N LEU A 117 0.27 -4.08 6.47
CA LEU A 117 1.00 -5.36 6.45
C LEU A 117 0.36 -6.41 5.53
N PHE A 118 -0.95 -6.36 5.32
CA PHE A 118 -1.69 -7.25 4.41
C PHE A 118 -1.20 -7.23 2.95
N CYS A 119 -0.53 -6.17 2.53
CA CYS A 119 0.02 -6.06 1.17
C CYS A 119 1.35 -6.79 1.00
N THR A 120 2.11 -6.94 2.08
CA THR A 120 3.48 -7.45 2.07
C THR A 120 3.60 -8.86 1.48
N PRO A 121 2.75 -9.86 1.83
CA PRO A 121 2.86 -11.20 1.25
C PRO A 121 2.73 -11.21 -0.28
N ALA A 122 1.76 -10.47 -0.83
CA ALA A 122 1.55 -10.39 -2.28
C ALA A 122 2.74 -9.72 -2.99
N ALA A 123 3.26 -8.65 -2.39
CA ALA A 123 4.41 -7.93 -2.94
C ALA A 123 5.69 -8.77 -2.92
N LEU A 124 5.98 -9.47 -1.82
CA LEU A 124 7.14 -10.35 -1.71
C LEU A 124 7.05 -11.54 -2.67
N ALA A 125 5.87 -12.15 -2.79
CA ALA A 125 5.64 -13.22 -3.75
C ALA A 125 5.86 -12.72 -5.20
N PHE A 126 5.30 -11.56 -5.54
CA PHE A 126 5.48 -10.93 -6.84
C PHE A 126 6.96 -10.62 -7.12
N ALA A 127 7.66 -9.98 -6.18
CA ALA A 127 9.07 -9.65 -6.31
C ALA A 127 9.92 -10.91 -6.54
N ARG A 128 9.70 -11.96 -5.72
CA ARG A 128 10.41 -13.24 -5.86
C ARG A 128 10.16 -13.89 -7.22
N LEU A 129 8.91 -13.96 -7.67
CA LEU A 129 8.54 -14.54 -8.97
C LEU A 129 9.07 -13.73 -10.15
N ARG A 130 9.34 -12.45 -9.99
CA ARG A 130 9.88 -11.57 -11.03
C ARG A 130 11.39 -11.34 -10.91
N SER A 131 12.06 -11.98 -9.93
CA SER A 131 13.47 -11.77 -9.63
C SER A 131 13.79 -10.28 -9.36
N ALA A 132 12.80 -9.55 -8.83
CA ALA A 132 12.96 -8.18 -8.38
C ALA A 132 13.45 -8.14 -6.92
N LYS A 133 14.17 -7.09 -6.55
CA LYS A 133 14.49 -6.84 -5.14
C LYS A 133 13.24 -6.34 -4.42
N ALA A 134 12.94 -6.88 -3.25
CA ALA A 134 11.89 -6.37 -2.38
C ALA A 134 12.49 -5.39 -1.38
N TRP A 135 11.81 -4.25 -1.18
CA TRP A 135 12.14 -3.27 -0.15
C TRP A 135 10.88 -3.00 0.68
N LEU A 136 10.88 -3.44 1.93
CA LEU A 136 9.81 -3.14 2.87
C LEU A 136 10.15 -1.84 3.60
N HIS A 137 9.30 -0.82 3.40
CA HIS A 137 9.42 0.48 4.06
C HIS A 137 8.36 0.61 5.15
N ILE A 138 8.78 0.45 6.39
CA ILE A 138 7.93 0.52 7.56
C ILE A 138 7.91 1.98 8.03
N GLN A 139 6.75 2.64 7.96
CA GLN A 139 6.54 3.98 8.53
C GLN A 139 5.92 3.92 9.91
N ASP A 140 4.96 2.99 10.11
CA ASP A 140 4.31 2.75 11.38
C ASP A 140 4.19 1.24 11.64
N TYR A 141 4.44 0.82 12.88
CA TYR A 141 4.14 -0.54 13.33
C TYR A 141 2.64 -0.66 13.62
N GLU A 142 1.85 -0.90 12.57
CA GLU A 142 0.38 -0.91 12.64
C GLU A 142 -0.15 -1.91 13.68
N VAL A 143 0.51 -3.03 13.83
CA VAL A 143 0.11 -4.08 14.73
C VAL A 143 0.37 -3.71 16.17
N ASP A 144 1.54 -3.15 16.48
CA ASP A 144 1.86 -2.68 17.82
C ASP A 144 0.91 -1.55 18.23
N ALA A 145 0.66 -0.59 17.33
CA ALA A 145 -0.32 0.46 17.56
C ALA A 145 -1.73 -0.09 17.78
N ALA A 146 -2.15 -1.15 17.07
CA ALA A 146 -3.46 -1.77 17.26
C ALA A 146 -3.58 -2.46 18.63
N PHE A 147 -2.50 -3.04 19.16
CA PHE A 147 -2.47 -3.62 20.51
C PHE A 147 -2.45 -2.52 21.60
N GLU A 148 -1.64 -1.48 21.43
CA GLU A 148 -1.56 -0.36 22.38
C GLU A 148 -2.88 0.39 22.50
N LEU A 149 -3.59 0.60 21.38
CA LEU A 149 -4.92 1.21 21.33
C LEU A 149 -6.05 0.27 21.76
N GLY A 150 -5.74 -0.99 22.16
CA GLY A 150 -6.73 -1.97 22.59
C GLY A 150 -7.68 -2.45 21.49
N LEU A 151 -7.37 -2.21 20.23
CA LEU A 151 -8.15 -2.64 19.07
C LEU A 151 -8.00 -4.15 18.81
N LEU A 152 -6.84 -4.70 19.15
CA LEU A 152 -6.56 -6.13 19.18
C LEU A 152 -6.26 -6.58 20.61
N LYS A 153 -6.86 -7.69 21.04
CA LYS A 153 -6.69 -8.23 22.40
C LYS A 153 -6.29 -9.71 22.32
N GLY A 154 -5.44 -10.12 23.25
CA GLY A 154 -5.06 -11.50 23.46
C GLY A 154 -3.62 -11.85 23.07
N ALA A 155 -2.92 -12.52 23.98
CA ALA A 155 -1.51 -12.89 23.82
C ALA A 155 -1.27 -13.82 22.60
N ARG A 156 -2.23 -14.68 22.26
CA ARG A 156 -2.14 -15.58 21.10
C ARG A 156 -2.20 -14.83 19.77
N VAL A 157 -3.05 -13.80 19.68
CA VAL A 157 -3.15 -12.93 18.50
C VAL A 157 -1.85 -12.16 18.33
N ARG A 158 -1.33 -11.58 19.41
CA ARG A 158 -0.03 -10.88 19.40
C ARG A 158 1.12 -11.78 18.97
N ALA A 159 1.21 -13.01 19.52
CA ALA A 159 2.23 -13.97 19.14
C ALA A 159 2.13 -14.40 17.67
N PHE A 160 0.92 -14.60 17.16
CA PHE A 160 0.69 -14.96 15.76
C PHE A 160 1.13 -13.82 14.83
N VAL A 161 0.74 -12.60 15.10
CA VAL A 161 1.09 -11.45 14.26
C VAL A 161 2.59 -11.17 14.30
N ALA A 162 3.21 -11.20 15.48
CA ALA A 162 4.66 -11.08 15.62
C ALA A 162 5.44 -12.21 14.91
N ALA A 163 4.86 -13.41 14.79
CA ALA A 163 5.44 -14.50 14.01
C ALA A 163 5.33 -14.23 12.50
N VAL A 164 4.19 -13.67 12.03
CA VAL A 164 4.00 -13.27 10.64
C VAL A 164 4.97 -12.13 10.27
N GLU A 165 5.08 -11.11 11.09
CA GLU A 165 6.03 -9.99 10.86
C GLU A 165 7.47 -10.50 10.75
N ARG A 166 7.92 -11.34 11.68
CA ARG A 166 9.26 -11.94 11.62
C ARG A 166 9.49 -12.83 10.40
N GLY A 167 8.45 -13.44 9.86
CA GLY A 167 8.53 -14.24 8.64
C GLY A 167 8.54 -13.42 7.35
N LEU A 168 8.15 -12.16 7.42
CA LEU A 168 8.10 -11.23 6.29
C LEU A 168 9.32 -10.28 6.23
N MET A 169 10.00 -10.08 7.36
CA MET A 169 11.24 -9.31 7.50
C MET A 169 12.47 -10.20 7.32
#